data_260a1b275bf860093829b1f6b6882fd3
#
_entry.id   260a1b275bf860093829b1f6b6882fd3
#
_cell.length_a   1.000
_cell.length_b   1.000
_cell.length_c   1.000
_cell.angle_alpha   90.00
_cell.angle_beta   90.00
_cell.angle_gamma   90.00
#
_symmetry.space_group_name_H-M   'P 1'
#
loop_
_entity.id
_entity.type
_entity.pdbx_description
1 polymer ?
#
loop_
_entity_poly.entity_id
_entity_poly.type
_entity_poly.pdbx_seq_one_letter_code
_entity_poly.pdbx_strand_id
1 'polypeptide(L)'
;MTGAPPLTRIVIAGGGTAGWLAAAILTRQIGALASVTLVESDDIGTVGVGESTIPTIRAFHALIGIDEQEFMQATGASFKLAISFENWARDGDRYIHSFGDVGKSTWMSEFQHFWLEARAGRGEAVRRLLPGT
;
A
#
# COMPACT_ATOMS: atom_id res chain seq x y z
N MET A 1 -20.44 -2.51 39.14
CA MET A 1 -19.58 -1.73 38.21
C MET A 1 -20.48 -1.29 37.06
N THR A 2 -20.90 -0.04 37.04
CA THR A 2 -21.68 0.55 35.95
C THR A 2 -20.71 0.79 34.78
N GLY A 3 -20.75 -0.09 33.76
CA GLY A 3 -19.98 0.12 32.55
C GLY A 3 -20.42 1.40 31.86
N ALA A 4 -19.48 2.08 31.17
CA ALA A 4 -19.81 3.22 30.34
C ALA A 4 -20.83 2.79 29.24
N PRO A 5 -21.78 3.66 28.86
CA PRO A 5 -22.73 3.34 27.81
C PRO A 5 -21.99 3.04 26.50
N PRO A 6 -22.52 2.15 25.66
CA PRO A 6 -21.88 1.82 24.39
C PRO A 6 -21.84 3.03 23.48
N LEU A 7 -20.75 3.16 22.69
CA LEU A 7 -20.64 4.17 21.65
C LEU A 7 -21.64 3.85 20.52
N THR A 8 -22.54 4.80 20.25
CA THR A 8 -23.57 4.65 19.20
C THR A 8 -23.41 5.65 18.06
N ARG A 9 -22.51 6.61 18.19
CA ARG A 9 -22.23 7.64 17.17
C ARG A 9 -20.74 7.91 17.08
N ILE A 10 -20.22 7.93 15.86
CA ILE A 10 -18.82 8.25 15.54
C ILE A 10 -18.85 9.39 14.55
N VAL A 11 -18.09 10.44 14.83
CA VAL A 11 -17.91 11.55 13.88
C VAL A 11 -16.45 11.60 13.46
N ILE A 12 -16.21 11.63 12.15
CA ILE A 12 -14.89 11.76 11.53
C ILE A 12 -14.81 13.19 10.98
N ALA A 13 -13.88 13.97 11.47
CA ALA A 13 -13.61 15.32 10.97
C ALA A 13 -12.43 15.27 9.98
N GLY A 14 -12.71 15.57 8.72
CA GLY A 14 -11.74 15.60 7.64
C GLY A 14 -12.06 14.63 6.50
N GLY A 15 -12.28 15.19 5.31
CA GLY A 15 -12.65 14.47 4.07
C GLY A 15 -11.47 14.05 3.21
N GLY A 16 -10.25 14.05 3.73
CA GLY A 16 -9.09 13.50 3.02
C GLY A 16 -9.10 11.97 2.97
N THR A 17 -8.11 11.39 2.28
CA THR A 17 -7.96 9.93 2.11
C THR A 17 -8.10 9.16 3.42
N ALA A 18 -7.45 9.62 4.49
CA ALA A 18 -7.51 8.96 5.80
C ALA A 18 -8.93 8.96 6.39
N GLY A 19 -9.65 10.08 6.28
CA GLY A 19 -11.03 10.19 6.78
C GLY A 19 -11.98 9.27 6.03
N TRP A 20 -11.90 9.23 4.73
CA TRP A 20 -12.73 8.34 3.90
C TRP A 20 -12.41 6.86 4.11
N LEU A 21 -11.12 6.47 4.24
CA LEU A 21 -10.74 5.10 4.56
C LEU A 21 -11.27 4.69 5.95
N ALA A 22 -11.15 5.57 6.95
CA ALA A 22 -11.70 5.32 8.28
C ALA A 22 -13.23 5.19 8.26
N ALA A 23 -13.93 6.05 7.52
CA ALA A 23 -15.38 5.98 7.38
C ALA A 23 -15.81 4.66 6.72
N ALA A 24 -15.14 4.24 5.66
CA ALA A 24 -15.45 3.01 4.94
C ALA A 24 -15.29 1.77 5.83
N ILE A 25 -14.15 1.65 6.53
CA ILE A 25 -13.92 0.48 7.37
C ILE A 25 -14.85 0.45 8.59
N LEU A 26 -15.06 1.59 9.26
CA LEU A 26 -15.96 1.66 10.40
C LEU A 26 -17.39 1.34 10.02
N THR A 27 -17.89 1.89 8.94
CA THR A 27 -19.24 1.59 8.45
C THR A 27 -19.38 0.10 8.12
N ARG A 28 -18.38 -0.49 7.48
CA ARG A 28 -18.40 -1.92 7.12
C ARG A 28 -18.36 -2.85 8.32
N GLN A 29 -17.53 -2.52 9.32
CA GLN A 29 -17.28 -3.40 10.48
C GLN A 29 -18.28 -3.22 11.60
N ILE A 30 -18.72 -2.00 11.87
CA ILE A 30 -19.56 -1.68 13.02
C ILE A 30 -20.83 -0.88 12.68
N GLY A 31 -21.14 -0.68 11.41
CA GLY A 31 -22.29 0.13 10.98
C GLY A 31 -23.66 -0.33 11.51
N ALA A 32 -23.76 -1.60 11.93
CA ALA A 32 -24.95 -2.12 12.61
C ALA A 32 -25.04 -1.70 14.10
N LEU A 33 -23.90 -1.30 14.71
CA LEU A 33 -23.79 -0.97 16.14
C LEU A 33 -23.70 0.52 16.39
N ALA A 34 -23.18 1.30 15.44
CA ALA A 34 -22.99 2.73 15.57
C ALA A 34 -23.18 3.44 14.22
N SER A 35 -23.71 4.66 14.26
CA SER A 35 -23.73 5.53 13.08
C SER A 35 -22.37 6.19 12.88
N VAL A 36 -21.90 6.23 11.64
CA VAL A 36 -20.66 6.90 11.24
C VAL A 36 -21.02 8.12 10.39
N THR A 37 -20.54 9.30 10.81
CA THR A 37 -20.72 10.56 10.09
C THR A 37 -19.37 11.13 9.73
N LEU A 38 -19.10 11.41 8.46
CA LEU A 38 -17.93 12.12 8.01
C LEU A 38 -18.31 13.58 7.74
N VAL A 39 -17.49 14.50 8.24
CA VAL A 39 -17.63 15.94 8.02
C VAL A 39 -16.42 16.46 7.28
N GLU A 40 -16.64 17.08 6.14
CA GLU A 40 -15.62 17.71 5.32
C GLU A 40 -16.03 19.14 4.94
N SER A 41 -15.10 19.92 4.43
CA SER A 41 -15.35 21.28 3.95
C SER A 41 -15.07 21.37 2.46
N ASP A 42 -16.00 21.92 1.73
CA ASP A 42 -15.85 22.19 0.29
C ASP A 42 -14.78 23.27 0.01
N ASP A 43 -14.46 24.08 1.00
CA ASP A 43 -13.43 25.13 0.91
C ASP A 43 -12.00 24.57 1.02
N ILE A 44 -11.85 23.35 1.54
CA ILE A 44 -10.55 22.69 1.68
C ILE A 44 -10.38 21.70 0.53
N GLY A 45 -9.71 22.16 -0.53
CA GLY A 45 -9.42 21.34 -1.69
C GLY A 45 -8.49 20.16 -1.38
N THR A 46 -8.54 19.14 -2.23
CA THR A 46 -7.59 18.01 -2.17
C THR A 46 -6.18 18.50 -2.45
N VAL A 47 -5.26 18.25 -1.53
CA VAL A 47 -3.84 18.53 -1.74
C VAL A 47 -3.27 17.43 -2.63
N GLY A 48 -3.18 17.69 -3.93
CA GLY A 48 -2.62 16.77 -4.90
C GLY A 48 -1.09 16.77 -4.84
N VAL A 49 -0.51 15.69 -4.37
CA VAL A 49 0.95 15.52 -4.23
C VAL A 49 1.46 14.25 -4.96
N GLY A 50 0.67 13.68 -5.86
CA GLY A 50 0.97 12.39 -6.46
C GLY A 50 0.76 11.27 -5.44
N GLU A 51 -0.48 10.89 -5.21
CA GLU A 51 -0.83 9.86 -4.24
C GLU A 51 -0.58 8.47 -4.79
N SER A 52 0.00 7.62 -3.95
CA SER A 52 0.11 6.20 -4.22
C SER A 52 -0.13 5.40 -2.95
N THR A 53 -0.77 4.26 -3.12
CA THR A 53 -1.00 3.33 -2.02
C THR A 53 0.18 2.37 -1.86
N ILE A 54 0.17 1.64 -0.75
CA ILE A 54 1.12 0.55 -0.47
C ILE A 54 0.38 -0.80 -0.58
N PRO A 55 1.07 -1.94 -0.66
CA PRO A 55 0.43 -3.26 -0.86
C PRO A 55 -0.68 -3.62 0.13
N THR A 56 -0.66 -3.06 1.34
CA THR A 56 -1.72 -3.25 2.35
C THR A 56 -3.11 -2.77 1.90
N ILE A 57 -3.20 -1.92 0.87
CA ILE A 57 -4.49 -1.47 0.33
C ILE A 57 -5.31 -2.65 -0.20
N ARG A 58 -4.70 -3.70 -0.72
CA ARG A 58 -5.40 -4.89 -1.21
C ARG A 58 -6.11 -5.63 -0.08
N ALA A 59 -5.43 -5.78 1.06
CA ALA A 59 -6.05 -6.36 2.25
C ALA A 59 -7.20 -5.49 2.77
N PHE A 60 -7.04 -4.17 2.73
CA PHE A 60 -8.10 -3.22 3.09
C PHE A 60 -9.31 -3.36 2.15
N HIS A 61 -9.12 -3.39 0.83
CA HIS A 61 -10.20 -3.57 -0.15
C HIS A 61 -10.96 -4.90 0.09
N ALA A 62 -10.22 -5.99 0.31
CA ALA A 62 -10.84 -7.27 0.62
C ALA A 62 -11.67 -7.20 1.92
N LEU A 63 -11.18 -6.50 2.95
CA LEU A 63 -11.86 -6.36 4.24
C LEU A 63 -13.18 -5.60 4.13
N ILE A 64 -13.23 -4.57 3.28
CA ILE A 64 -14.45 -3.75 3.09
C ILE A 64 -15.29 -4.22 1.90
N GLY A 65 -14.84 -5.23 1.15
CA GLY A 65 -15.59 -5.84 0.05
C GLY A 65 -15.55 -5.04 -1.25
N ILE A 66 -14.47 -4.30 -1.51
CA ILE A 66 -14.23 -3.60 -2.77
C ILE A 66 -13.52 -4.53 -3.75
N ASP A 67 -14.09 -4.68 -4.93
CA ASP A 67 -13.45 -5.35 -6.07
C ASP A 67 -12.34 -4.46 -6.65
N GLU A 68 -11.14 -5.03 -6.87
CA GLU A 68 -9.98 -4.29 -7.36
C GLU A 68 -10.20 -3.74 -8.77
N GLN A 69 -10.86 -4.50 -9.62
CA GLN A 69 -11.11 -4.08 -11.01
C GLN A 69 -12.12 -2.93 -11.07
N GLU A 70 -13.20 -3.02 -10.31
CA GLU A 70 -14.18 -1.93 -10.18
C GLU A 70 -13.54 -0.67 -9.61
N PHE A 71 -12.72 -0.82 -8.58
CA PHE A 71 -11.97 0.29 -7.99
C PHE A 71 -11.05 0.98 -9.00
N MET A 72 -10.27 0.21 -9.76
CA MET A 72 -9.37 0.77 -10.77
C MET A 72 -10.13 1.47 -11.90
N GLN A 73 -11.26 0.92 -12.33
CA GLN A 73 -12.09 1.54 -13.35
C GLN A 73 -12.71 2.86 -12.85
N ALA A 74 -13.23 2.88 -11.64
CA ALA A 74 -13.89 4.05 -11.06
C ALA A 74 -12.91 5.19 -10.76
N THR A 75 -11.67 4.88 -10.40
CA THR A 75 -10.65 5.86 -9.99
C THR A 75 -9.65 6.22 -11.08
N GLY A 76 -9.61 5.47 -12.19
CA GLY A 76 -8.54 5.60 -13.19
C GLY A 76 -7.17 5.20 -12.66
N ALA A 77 -7.11 4.44 -11.56
CA ALA A 77 -5.88 4.02 -10.93
C ALA A 77 -5.06 3.08 -11.83
N SER A 78 -3.75 3.09 -11.64
CA SER A 78 -2.81 2.18 -12.30
C SER A 78 -1.86 1.55 -11.29
N PHE A 79 -1.21 0.45 -11.68
CA PHE A 79 -0.24 -0.19 -10.83
C PHE A 79 1.07 0.60 -10.75
N LYS A 80 1.53 0.84 -9.53
CA LYS A 80 2.86 1.35 -9.27
C LYS A 80 3.83 0.19 -9.17
N LEU A 81 4.77 0.11 -10.09
CA LEU A 81 5.71 -1.00 -10.17
C LEU A 81 7.00 -0.75 -9.38
N ALA A 82 7.43 0.49 -9.30
CA ALA A 82 8.67 0.88 -8.65
C ALA A 82 8.72 2.38 -8.34
N ILE A 83 9.70 2.78 -7.54
CA ILE A 83 10.12 4.16 -7.36
C ILE A 83 11.57 4.29 -7.82
N SER A 84 11.86 5.25 -8.68
CA SER A 84 13.23 5.66 -8.99
C SER A 84 13.64 6.77 -8.02
N PHE A 85 14.72 6.55 -7.30
CA PHE A 85 15.35 7.55 -6.45
C PHE A 85 16.56 8.12 -7.17
N GLU A 86 16.62 9.42 -7.29
CA GLU A 86 17.71 10.14 -7.93
C GLU A 86 18.30 11.15 -6.95
N ASN A 87 19.62 11.19 -6.85
CA ASN A 87 20.37 12.11 -5.96
C ASN A 87 20.01 11.97 -4.46
N TRP A 88 19.53 10.77 -4.04
CA TRP A 88 19.08 10.58 -2.66
C TRP A 88 20.25 10.48 -1.66
N ALA A 89 21.25 9.67 -1.94
CA ALA A 89 22.42 9.50 -1.08
C ALA A 89 23.53 10.48 -1.44
N ARG A 90 23.82 10.66 -2.73
CA ARG A 90 24.82 11.58 -3.27
C ARG A 90 24.34 12.10 -4.63
N ASP A 91 24.89 13.21 -5.04
CA ASP A 91 24.65 13.74 -6.39
C ASP A 91 25.11 12.72 -7.45
N GLY A 92 24.27 12.45 -8.43
CA GLY A 92 24.46 11.44 -9.45
C GLY A 92 24.05 10.01 -9.08
N ASP A 93 23.72 9.71 -7.82
CA ASP A 93 23.22 8.40 -7.44
C ASP A 93 21.82 8.15 -8.00
N ARG A 94 21.62 6.93 -8.48
CA ARG A 94 20.30 6.45 -8.93
C ARG A 94 20.10 5.00 -8.53
N TYR A 95 18.93 4.72 -7.95
CA TYR A 95 18.49 3.34 -7.69
C TYR A 95 16.98 3.22 -7.81
N ILE A 96 16.52 1.99 -8.01
CA ILE A 96 15.12 1.65 -8.14
C ILE A 96 14.70 0.79 -6.95
N HIS A 97 13.63 1.19 -6.28
CA HIS A 97 12.93 0.38 -5.29
C HIS A 97 11.69 -0.21 -5.97
N SER A 98 11.73 -1.50 -6.27
CA SER A 98 10.60 -2.22 -6.86
C SER A 98 9.58 -2.62 -5.81
N PHE A 99 8.30 -2.65 -6.21
CA PHE A 99 7.21 -3.21 -5.43
C PHE A 99 6.89 -4.60 -5.99
N GLY A 100 7.07 -5.61 -5.19
CA GLY A 100 6.86 -6.99 -5.57
C GLY A 100 8.04 -7.87 -5.23
N ASP A 101 7.85 -9.16 -5.39
CA ASP A 101 8.88 -10.15 -5.10
C ASP A 101 9.96 -10.10 -6.17
N VAL A 102 11.20 -9.90 -5.76
CA VAL A 102 12.37 -9.93 -6.62
C VAL A 102 13.07 -11.28 -6.45
N GLY A 103 12.86 -12.15 -7.42
CA GLY A 103 13.45 -13.49 -7.41
C GLY A 103 12.80 -14.45 -6.39
N LYS A 104 13.42 -15.58 -6.18
CA LYS A 104 12.96 -16.60 -5.23
C LYS A 104 13.98 -16.82 -4.14
N SER A 105 13.57 -16.60 -2.90
CA SER A 105 14.31 -17.01 -1.72
C SER A 105 14.23 -18.52 -1.53
N THR A 106 15.24 -19.10 -0.91
CA THR A 106 15.24 -20.50 -0.47
C THR A 106 14.96 -20.56 1.03
N TRP A 107 14.76 -21.75 1.57
CA TRP A 107 14.62 -21.96 3.01
C TRP A 107 15.89 -21.61 3.81
N MET A 108 17.05 -21.53 3.16
CA MET A 108 18.34 -21.23 3.78
C MET A 108 18.81 -19.79 3.61
N SER A 109 18.33 -19.08 2.55
CA SER A 109 18.85 -17.76 2.22
C SER A 109 17.89 -16.95 1.40
N GLU A 110 17.85 -15.66 1.65
CA GLU A 110 17.10 -14.68 0.87
C GLU A 110 17.72 -14.48 -0.52
N PHE A 111 16.88 -14.19 -1.52
CA PHE A 111 17.30 -14.01 -2.92
C PHE A 111 18.42 -12.98 -3.08
N GLN A 112 18.43 -11.92 -2.28
CA GLN A 112 19.46 -10.88 -2.34
C GLN A 112 20.88 -11.41 -2.19
N HIS A 113 21.09 -12.45 -1.40
CA HIS A 113 22.43 -13.06 -1.21
C HIS A 113 22.89 -13.77 -2.49
N PHE A 114 22.00 -14.46 -3.16
CA PHE A 114 22.30 -15.07 -4.47
C PHE A 114 22.62 -14.03 -5.53
N TRP A 115 21.86 -12.94 -5.55
CA TRP A 115 22.10 -11.83 -6.46
C TRP A 115 23.46 -11.16 -6.21
N LEU A 116 23.82 -10.91 -4.95
CA LEU A 116 25.12 -10.34 -4.58
C LEU A 116 26.29 -11.24 -5.01
N GLU A 117 26.18 -12.55 -4.83
CA GLU A 117 27.19 -13.52 -5.26
C GLU A 117 27.31 -13.57 -6.79
N ALA A 118 26.19 -13.54 -7.51
CA ALA A 118 26.19 -13.48 -8.96
C ALA A 118 26.85 -12.19 -9.50
N ARG A 119 26.52 -11.05 -8.87
CA ARG A 119 27.13 -9.75 -9.21
C ARG A 119 28.63 -9.70 -8.93
N ALA A 120 29.10 -10.38 -7.89
CA ALA A 120 30.52 -10.51 -7.55
C ALA A 120 31.28 -11.49 -8.47
N GLY A 121 30.63 -12.05 -9.48
CA GLY A 121 31.23 -13.03 -10.40
C GLY A 121 31.44 -14.43 -9.79
N ARG A 122 30.94 -14.64 -8.56
CA ARG A 122 31.00 -15.91 -7.86
C ARG A 122 29.68 -16.64 -8.00
N GLY A 123 29.54 -17.52 -8.95
CA GLY A 123 28.38 -18.38 -9.01
C GLY A 123 27.74 -18.54 -10.39
N GLU A 124 28.29 -19.43 -11.17
CA GLU A 124 27.66 -19.93 -12.39
C GLU A 124 26.31 -20.62 -12.09
N ALA A 125 26.16 -21.17 -10.88
CA ALA A 125 24.92 -21.78 -10.39
C ALA A 125 23.77 -20.77 -10.19
N VAL A 126 24.08 -19.51 -9.88
CA VAL A 126 23.06 -18.48 -9.62
C VAL A 126 22.43 -17.97 -10.92
N ARG A 127 23.14 -17.98 -12.04
CA ARG A 127 22.59 -17.62 -13.37
C ARG A 127 21.42 -18.52 -13.78
N ARG A 128 21.41 -19.76 -13.33
CA ARG A 128 20.30 -20.70 -13.61
C ARG A 128 19.05 -20.44 -12.79
N LEU A 129 19.11 -19.61 -11.74
CA LEU A 129 17.99 -19.25 -10.88
C LEU A 129 17.35 -17.91 -11.26
N LEU A 130 17.96 -17.17 -12.19
CA LEU A 130 17.40 -15.94 -12.71
C LEU A 130 16.48 -16.27 -13.88
N PRO A 131 15.17 -15.98 -13.83
CA PRO A 131 14.31 -16.20 -14.99
C PRO A 131 14.70 -15.27 -16.11
N GLY A 132 15.14 -15.84 -17.24
CA GLY A 132 15.19 -15.22 -18.56
C GLY A 132 15.97 -13.90 -18.69
N THR A 133 17.26 -13.99 -18.97
CA THR A 133 17.93 -13.03 -19.83
C THR A 133 17.97 -13.57 -21.23
#